data_7089f48b28817eb6667a464181888713
#
_entry.id   7089f48b28817eb6667a464181888713
#
_cell.length_a   1.000
_cell.length_b   1.000
_cell.length_c   1.000
_cell.angle_alpha   90.00
_cell.angle_beta   90.00
_cell.angle_gamma   90.00
#
_symmetry.space_group_name_H-M   'P 1'
#
loop_
_entity.id
_entity.type
_entity.pdbx_description
1 polymer ?
#
loop_
_entity_poly.entity_id
_entity_poly.type
_entity_poly.pdbx_seq_one_letter_code
_entity_poly.pdbx_strand_id
1 'polypeptide(L)'
;MRRTLRILDTGIADGRWNVAATAALAGSREASGAEAPDILRLHRYEPCVLIGSGQAAGAAVDLAACRRSGIALARRVPGGGAVFMDPSVQALELAAAGGGAALPEMMALAAAAIA
;
A
#
# COMPACT_ATOMS: atom_id res chain seq x y z
N MET A 1 10.62 -24.52 7.46
CA MET A 1 9.16 -24.45 7.29
C MET A 1 8.81 -23.74 5.99
N ARG A 2 7.94 -24.34 5.19
CA ARG A 2 7.51 -23.76 3.92
C ARG A 2 6.49 -22.66 4.18
N ARG A 3 6.71 -21.47 3.64
CA ARG A 3 5.74 -20.38 3.66
C ARG A 3 4.94 -20.38 2.36
N THR A 4 3.65 -20.16 2.48
CA THR A 4 2.75 -20.03 1.34
C THR A 4 2.50 -18.55 1.10
N LEU A 5 2.59 -18.14 -0.16
CA LEU A 5 2.33 -16.77 -0.59
C LEU A 5 1.08 -16.75 -1.46
N ARG A 6 0.10 -15.96 -1.05
CA ARG A 6 -1.09 -15.69 -1.85
C ARG A 6 -0.90 -14.40 -2.61
N ILE A 7 -1.05 -14.44 -3.92
CA ILE A 7 -0.88 -13.28 -4.78
C ILE A 7 -2.26 -12.76 -5.18
N LEU A 8 -2.48 -11.47 -4.94
CA LEU A 8 -3.71 -10.76 -5.33
C LEU A 8 -3.35 -9.64 -6.29
N ASP A 9 -4.07 -9.55 -7.39
CA ASP A 9 -4.01 -8.39 -8.28
C ASP A 9 -5.36 -7.67 -8.18
N THR A 10 -5.37 -6.50 -7.55
CA THR A 10 -6.59 -5.71 -7.38
C THR A 10 -6.78 -4.65 -8.46
N GLY A 11 -5.86 -4.59 -9.43
CA GLY A 11 -5.97 -3.69 -10.56
C GLY A 11 -5.83 -2.23 -10.21
N ILE A 12 -6.50 -1.38 -10.98
CA ILE A 12 -6.52 0.08 -10.78
C ILE A 12 -7.74 0.45 -9.93
N ALA A 13 -7.51 1.22 -8.88
CA ALA A 13 -8.58 1.71 -8.02
C ALA A 13 -8.23 3.09 -7.47
N ASP A 14 -9.20 3.79 -6.88
CA ASP A 14 -8.94 5.09 -6.30
C ASP A 14 -8.04 4.99 -5.06
N GLY A 15 -7.45 6.12 -4.68
CA GLY A 15 -6.48 6.17 -3.58
C GLY A 15 -7.08 5.78 -2.23
N ARG A 16 -8.31 6.17 -1.95
CA ARG A 16 -8.98 5.87 -0.68
C ARG A 16 -9.30 4.39 -0.55
N TRP A 17 -9.78 3.78 -1.64
CA TRP A 17 -10.02 2.35 -1.67
C TRP A 17 -8.72 1.56 -1.44
N ASN A 18 -7.65 1.96 -2.15
CA ASN A 18 -6.36 1.29 -2.01
C ASN A 18 -5.78 1.40 -0.60
N VAL A 19 -5.88 2.58 0.02
CA VAL A 19 -5.43 2.76 1.42
C VAL A 19 -6.25 1.88 2.37
N ALA A 20 -7.56 1.83 2.18
CA ALA A 20 -8.43 0.96 2.99
C ALA A 20 -8.10 -0.52 2.78
N ALA A 21 -7.82 -0.93 1.55
CA ALA A 21 -7.42 -2.29 1.23
C ALA A 21 -6.10 -2.68 1.93
N THR A 22 -5.12 -1.78 1.94
CA THR A 22 -3.86 -2.00 2.67
C THR A 22 -4.12 -2.27 4.16
N ALA A 23 -4.93 -1.45 4.79
CA ALA A 23 -5.27 -1.61 6.21
C ALA A 23 -6.04 -2.92 6.47
N ALA A 24 -6.99 -3.24 5.61
CA ALA A 24 -7.80 -4.46 5.73
C ALA A 24 -6.95 -5.72 5.60
N LEU A 25 -6.02 -5.74 4.64
CA LEU A 25 -5.14 -6.89 4.43
C LEU A 25 -4.17 -7.07 5.59
N ALA A 26 -3.61 -6.01 6.13
CA ALA A 26 -2.74 -6.08 7.29
C ALA A 26 -3.49 -6.63 8.51
N GLY A 27 -4.69 -6.13 8.79
CA GLY A 27 -5.52 -6.62 9.89
C GLY A 27 -5.95 -8.08 9.70
N SER A 28 -6.34 -8.44 8.49
CA SER A 28 -6.72 -9.82 8.16
C SER A 28 -5.54 -10.79 8.33
N ARG A 29 -4.36 -10.38 7.89
CA ARG A 29 -3.15 -11.21 8.02
C ARG A 29 -2.78 -11.40 9.50
N GLU A 30 -2.85 -10.35 10.29
CA GLU A 30 -2.57 -10.42 11.72
C GLU A 30 -3.54 -11.36 12.44
N ALA A 31 -4.82 -11.27 12.12
CA ALA A 31 -5.87 -12.10 12.76
C ALA A 31 -5.83 -13.57 12.35
N SER A 32 -5.21 -13.90 11.21
CA SER A 32 -5.25 -15.25 10.62
C SER A 32 -4.23 -16.23 11.23
N GLY A 33 -3.33 -15.76 12.06
CA GLY A 33 -2.31 -16.60 12.69
C GLY A 33 -1.09 -16.87 11.79
N ALA A 34 -0.05 -17.42 12.41
CA ALA A 34 1.26 -17.57 11.77
C ALA A 34 1.27 -18.58 10.60
N GLU A 35 0.35 -19.54 10.60
CA GLU A 35 0.30 -20.59 9.57
C GLU A 35 -0.49 -20.20 8.32
N ALA A 36 -1.25 -19.12 8.39
CA ALA A 36 -1.97 -18.62 7.24
C ALA A 36 -0.99 -18.11 6.17
N PRO A 37 -1.38 -18.12 4.88
CA PRO A 37 -0.52 -17.59 3.82
C PRO A 37 -0.19 -16.11 4.03
N ASP A 38 1.02 -15.73 3.69
CA ASP A 38 1.37 -14.33 3.49
C ASP A 38 0.66 -13.81 2.23
N ILE A 39 0.47 -12.51 2.14
CA ILE A 39 -0.27 -11.91 1.02
C ILE A 39 0.61 -10.90 0.31
N LEU A 40 0.76 -11.08 -0.99
CA LEU A 40 1.39 -10.12 -1.88
C LEU A 40 0.30 -9.50 -2.75
N ARG A 41 0.10 -8.19 -2.66
CA ARG A 41 -0.88 -7.49 -3.47
C ARG A 41 -0.20 -6.63 -4.51
N LEU A 42 -0.58 -6.80 -5.78
CA LEU A 42 -0.22 -5.94 -6.90
C LEU A 42 -1.38 -4.99 -7.14
N HIS A 43 -1.10 -3.70 -7.23
CA HIS A 43 -2.17 -2.72 -7.45
C HIS A 43 -1.64 -1.44 -8.09
N ARG A 44 -2.56 -0.67 -8.64
CA ARG A 44 -2.30 0.63 -9.23
C ARG A 44 -3.34 1.62 -8.73
N TYR A 45 -3.04 2.88 -8.88
CA TYR A 45 -3.88 3.97 -8.40
C TYR A 45 -4.42 4.78 -9.56
N GLU A 46 -5.67 5.19 -9.49
CA GLU A 46 -6.13 6.36 -10.22
C GLU A 46 -5.36 7.58 -9.72
N PRO A 47 -5.24 8.67 -10.52
CA PRO A 47 -4.46 9.83 -10.12
C PRO A 47 -4.82 10.34 -8.72
N CYS A 48 -3.87 10.34 -7.82
CA CYS A 48 -4.07 10.79 -6.45
C CYS A 48 -2.76 11.21 -5.80
N VAL A 49 -2.87 11.96 -4.72
CA VAL A 49 -1.76 12.22 -3.80
C VAL A 49 -2.02 11.46 -2.50
N LEU A 50 -1.05 10.69 -2.10
CA LEU A 50 -1.04 10.03 -0.80
C LEU A 50 -0.22 10.88 0.16
N ILE A 51 -0.82 11.27 1.27
CA ILE A 51 -0.12 12.00 2.33
C ILE A 51 0.12 11.09 3.53
N GLY A 52 1.13 11.40 4.32
CA GLY A 52 1.45 10.67 5.54
C GLY A 52 0.41 10.92 6.64
N SER A 53 0.30 10.01 7.58
CA SER A 53 -0.67 10.08 8.68
C SER A 53 -0.51 11.34 9.53
N GLY A 54 0.71 11.88 9.66
CA GLY A 54 1.02 13.06 10.45
C GLY A 54 1.04 14.38 9.67
N GLN A 55 0.80 14.37 8.35
CA GLN A 55 0.85 15.59 7.55
C GLN A 55 -0.47 16.35 7.56
N ALA A 56 -0.39 17.68 7.65
CA ALA A 56 -1.53 18.54 7.38
C ALA A 56 -1.71 18.65 5.86
N ALA A 57 -2.90 18.33 5.35
CA ALA A 57 -3.16 18.27 3.92
C ALA A 57 -2.84 19.57 3.19
N GLY A 58 -3.32 20.70 3.72
CA GLY A 58 -3.10 22.00 3.10
C GLY A 58 -1.65 22.49 3.12
N ALA A 59 -0.81 21.96 4.02
CA ALA A 59 0.61 22.26 4.07
C ALA A 59 1.43 21.34 3.16
N ALA A 60 0.93 20.13 2.91
CA ALA A 60 1.64 19.12 2.13
C ALA A 60 1.37 19.25 0.63
N VAL A 61 0.17 19.71 0.23
CA VAL A 61 -0.29 19.73 -1.16
C VAL A 61 -1.10 20.99 -1.46
N ASP A 62 -1.06 21.41 -2.72
CA ASP A 62 -1.97 22.44 -3.24
C ASP A 62 -3.34 21.79 -3.49
N LEU A 63 -4.23 21.93 -2.53
CA LEU A 63 -5.57 21.32 -2.59
C LEU A 63 -6.41 21.88 -3.74
N ALA A 64 -6.27 23.16 -4.05
CA ALA A 64 -7.01 23.78 -5.15
C ALA A 64 -6.55 23.23 -6.50
N ALA A 65 -5.25 23.06 -6.69
CA ALA A 65 -4.69 22.45 -7.90
C ALA A 65 -5.14 21.00 -8.06
N CYS A 66 -5.17 20.24 -6.99
CA CYS A 66 -5.66 18.85 -7.03
C CYS A 66 -7.12 18.80 -7.49
N ARG A 67 -7.98 19.65 -6.96
CA ARG A 67 -9.38 19.71 -7.37
C ARG A 67 -9.53 20.10 -8.84
N ARG A 68 -8.79 21.09 -9.31
CA ARG A 68 -8.83 21.51 -10.72
C ARG A 68 -8.41 20.42 -11.68
N SER A 69 -7.47 19.57 -11.26
CA SER A 69 -6.90 18.51 -12.11
C SER A 69 -7.55 17.16 -11.92
N GLY A 70 -8.57 17.05 -11.08
CA GLY A 70 -9.24 15.79 -10.81
C GLY A 70 -8.36 14.79 -10.05
N ILE A 71 -7.41 15.29 -9.25
CA ILE A 71 -6.50 14.48 -8.46
C ILE A 71 -7.08 14.31 -7.07
N ALA A 72 -7.36 13.08 -6.68
CA ALA A 72 -7.88 12.74 -5.37
C ALA A 72 -6.79 12.84 -4.30
N LEU A 73 -7.22 13.01 -3.04
CA LEU A 73 -6.34 13.03 -1.88
C LEU A 73 -6.69 11.85 -0.97
N ALA A 74 -5.69 11.12 -0.55
CA ALA A 74 -5.87 10.05 0.43
C ALA A 74 -4.75 10.10 1.47
N ARG A 75 -5.06 9.67 2.68
CA ARG A 75 -4.10 9.64 3.79
C ARG A 75 -3.69 8.20 4.05
N ARG A 76 -2.39 7.94 4.04
CA ARG A 76 -1.86 6.63 4.40
C ARG A 76 -2.00 6.40 5.90
N VAL A 77 -2.08 5.13 6.30
CA VAL A 77 -2.00 4.75 7.71
C VAL A 77 -0.58 4.97 8.25
N PRO A 78 0.50 4.53 7.58
CA PRO A 78 1.85 4.86 8.03
C PRO A 78 2.19 6.34 7.75
N GLY A 79 3.18 6.84 8.47
CA GLY A 79 3.68 8.19 8.28
C GLY A 79 4.47 8.35 6.97
N GLY A 80 5.14 9.48 6.84
CA GLY A 80 5.97 9.80 5.68
C GLY A 80 5.51 11.06 4.96
N GLY A 81 6.15 11.36 3.82
CA GLY A 81 5.85 12.51 2.98
C GLY A 81 4.75 12.27 1.96
N ALA A 82 4.41 13.32 1.21
CA ALA A 82 3.44 13.23 0.14
C ALA A 82 4.03 12.55 -1.10
N VAL A 83 3.24 11.70 -1.75
CA VAL A 83 3.62 10.97 -2.96
C VAL A 83 2.49 11.08 -3.98
N PHE A 84 2.83 11.41 -5.22
CA PHE A 84 1.88 11.36 -6.33
C PHE A 84 1.84 9.95 -6.91
N MET A 85 0.63 9.44 -7.12
CA MET A 85 0.39 8.11 -7.70
C MET A 85 -0.56 8.23 -8.88
N ASP A 86 -0.30 7.45 -9.91
CA ASP A 86 -1.19 7.28 -11.06
C ASP A 86 -1.02 5.86 -11.64
N PRO A 87 -1.77 5.50 -12.70
CA PRO A 87 -1.69 4.14 -13.26
C PRO A 87 -0.33 3.74 -13.84
N SER A 88 0.60 4.68 -14.02
CA SER A 88 1.95 4.36 -14.49
C SER A 88 2.83 3.72 -13.40
N VAL A 89 2.42 3.81 -12.14
CA VAL A 89 3.17 3.26 -11.00
C VAL A 89 2.58 1.93 -10.59
N GLN A 90 3.38 0.88 -10.69
CA GLN A 90 3.01 -0.42 -10.12
C GLN A 90 3.35 -0.43 -8.63
N ALA A 91 2.32 -0.51 -7.81
CA ALA A 91 2.50 -0.67 -6.37
C ALA A 91 2.49 -2.15 -5.99
N LEU A 92 3.29 -2.46 -4.99
CA LEU A 92 3.43 -3.80 -4.45
C LEU A 92 3.41 -3.71 -2.93
N GLU A 93 2.60 -4.53 -2.28
CA GLU A 93 2.62 -4.62 -0.83
C GLU A 93 2.65 -6.06 -0.37
N LEU A 94 3.36 -6.30 0.71
CA LEU A 94 3.49 -7.61 1.30
C LEU A 94 2.97 -7.56 2.75
N ALA A 95 1.97 -8.38 3.03
CA ALA A 95 1.47 -8.59 4.38
C ALA A 95 1.92 -9.96 4.87
N ALA A 96 2.78 -9.97 5.86
CA ALA A 96 3.39 -11.19 6.37
C ALA A 96 3.42 -11.19 7.89
N ALA A 97 3.43 -12.38 8.48
CA ALA A 97 3.66 -12.55 9.91
C ALA A 97 5.16 -12.45 10.24
N GLY A 98 5.49 -12.05 11.46
CA GLY A 98 6.86 -12.09 11.95
C GLY A 98 7.42 -10.74 12.41
N GLY A 99 6.69 -9.65 12.24
CA GLY A 99 7.12 -8.33 12.67
C GLY A 99 8.43 -7.87 12.03
N GLY A 100 9.13 -6.96 12.68
CA GLY A 100 10.36 -6.35 12.16
C GLY A 100 11.50 -7.33 11.93
N ALA A 101 11.54 -8.44 12.65
CA ALA A 101 12.58 -9.46 12.48
C ALA A 101 12.51 -10.17 11.11
N ALA A 102 11.32 -10.18 10.49
CA ALA A 102 11.11 -10.79 9.18
C ALA A 102 11.34 -9.83 8.01
N LEU A 103 11.67 -8.57 8.26
CA LEU A 103 11.80 -7.55 7.23
C LEU A 103 12.80 -7.92 6.12
N PRO A 104 14.00 -8.45 6.39
CA PRO A 104 14.92 -8.84 5.33
C PRO A 104 14.34 -9.91 4.40
N GLU A 105 13.62 -10.90 4.93
CA GLU A 105 12.95 -11.92 4.14
C GLU A 105 11.82 -11.32 3.29
N MET A 106 11.06 -10.42 3.87
CA MET A 106 9.96 -9.72 3.18
C MET A 106 10.51 -8.90 2.01
N MET A 107 11.59 -8.19 2.21
CA MET A 107 12.22 -7.41 1.16
C MET A 107 12.77 -8.29 0.03
N ALA A 108 13.35 -9.43 0.39
CA ALA A 108 13.84 -10.41 -0.60
C ALA A 108 12.70 -11.00 -1.43
N LEU A 109 11.58 -11.33 -0.81
CA LEU A 109 10.39 -11.83 -1.52
C LEU A 109 9.82 -10.76 -2.47
N ALA A 110 9.71 -9.53 -2.01
CA ALA A 110 9.24 -8.43 -2.85
C ALA A 110 10.16 -8.21 -4.04
N ALA A 111 11.46 -8.20 -3.84
CA ALA A 111 12.44 -8.04 -4.90
C ALA A 111 12.35 -9.18 -5.94
N ALA A 112 12.20 -10.41 -5.48
CA ALA A 112 12.04 -11.56 -6.38
C ALA A 112 10.76 -11.50 -7.21
N ALA A 113 9.68 -10.96 -6.65
CA ALA A 113 8.40 -10.81 -7.35
C ALA A 113 8.44 -9.74 -8.45
N ILE A 114 9.35 -8.78 -8.36
CA ILE A 114 9.51 -7.68 -9.32
C ILE A 114 10.45 -8.07 -10.46
N ALA A 115 11.35 -8.98 -10.21
CA ALA A 115 12.40 -9.37 -11.16
C ALA A 115 11.87 -10.05 -12.43
#